data_810d52752e14cbecf62cf9d2d4b4df3f
#
_entry.id   810d52752e14cbecf62cf9d2d4b4df3f
#
_cell.length_a   1.000
_cell.length_b   1.000
_cell.length_c   1.000
_cell.angle_alpha   90.00
_cell.angle_beta   90.00
_cell.angle_gamma   90.00
#
_symmetry.space_group_name_H-M   'P 1'
#
loop_
_entity.id
_entity.type
_entity.pdbx_description
1 polymer ?
#
loop_
_entity_poly.entity_id
_entity_poly.type
_entity_poly.pdbx_seq_one_letter_code
_entity_poly.pdbx_strand_id
1 'polypeptide(L)'
;KFPKESDIDSMPLDGPGRWFTAMPAYLGGKYQCFGFKTYGANQDNTARGLPRSILMMQLLDVVTGAPLAYMSANILSAMRTGGISGLFARKFASANVKKIAVIGPGVIGRYSLDGVMAVCKKVEEVSVFGRGEKSKRKFESYCMKQGYKLKKYQVCPSTEEACKNADIIITASSQAEKFGDYPLLNEGSIKPGACVIV
;
A
#
# COMPACT_ATOMS: atom_id res chain seq x y z
N LYS A 1 11.85 -6.83 13.08
CA LYS A 1 12.43 -7.27 11.81
C LYS A 1 13.48 -8.29 12.13
N PHE A 2 13.32 -9.52 11.66
CA PHE A 2 14.34 -10.53 11.86
C PHE A 2 15.59 -10.17 11.06
N PRO A 3 16.77 -10.47 11.60
CA PRO A 3 18.04 -10.20 10.94
C PRO A 3 18.09 -10.86 9.55
N LYS A 4 18.95 -10.35 8.72
CA LYS A 4 19.28 -10.99 7.45
C LYS A 4 20.03 -12.29 7.71
N GLU A 5 20.12 -13.13 6.72
CA GLU A 5 20.79 -14.42 6.67
C GLU A 5 22.08 -14.56 7.49
N SER A 6 22.91 -13.51 7.52
CA SER A 6 24.16 -13.49 8.27
C SER A 6 24.00 -13.63 9.79
N ASP A 7 22.80 -13.43 10.30
CA ASP A 7 22.60 -13.24 11.74
C ASP A 7 21.81 -14.39 12.39
N ILE A 8 21.26 -15.33 11.60
CA ILE A 8 20.53 -16.49 12.12
C ILE A 8 20.79 -17.73 11.25
N ASP A 9 21.73 -18.53 11.65
CA ASP A 9 22.12 -19.78 10.97
C ASP A 9 21.03 -20.85 10.83
N SER A 10 19.88 -20.65 11.46
CA SER A 10 18.80 -21.64 11.50
C SER A 10 17.57 -21.30 10.68
N MET A 11 17.49 -20.10 10.10
CA MET A 11 16.36 -19.70 9.25
C MET A 11 16.80 -19.69 7.78
N PRO A 12 16.26 -20.60 6.94
CA PRO A 12 16.52 -20.59 5.51
C PRO A 12 15.78 -19.41 4.86
N LEU A 13 16.28 -18.20 5.04
CA LEU A 13 15.83 -16.99 4.36
C LEU A 13 16.68 -16.75 3.10
N ASP A 14 17.15 -17.81 2.49
CA ASP A 14 17.91 -17.76 1.26
C ASP A 14 17.05 -17.32 0.08
N GLY A 15 17.59 -16.45 -0.71
CA GLY A 15 16.98 -15.92 -1.91
C GLY A 15 16.50 -14.46 -1.83
N PRO A 16 16.54 -13.78 -2.97
CA PRO A 16 16.22 -12.36 -3.04
C PRO A 16 14.76 -12.09 -2.65
N GLY A 17 14.56 -11.02 -1.91
CA GLY A 17 13.22 -10.55 -1.53
C GLY A 17 12.47 -11.43 -0.54
N ARG A 18 13.16 -12.34 0.15
CA ARG A 18 12.61 -13.13 1.25
C ARG A 18 12.94 -12.44 2.59
N TRP A 19 11.95 -12.27 3.43
CA TRP A 19 12.14 -11.71 4.75
C TRP A 19 10.94 -12.00 5.65
N PHE A 20 11.17 -11.98 6.95
CA PHE A 20 10.17 -12.16 7.96
C PHE A 20 10.23 -11.04 9.00
N THR A 21 9.06 -10.62 9.51
CA THR A 21 8.96 -9.60 10.55
C THR A 21 7.88 -9.97 11.53
N ALA A 22 8.14 -9.80 12.83
CA ALA A 22 7.14 -9.78 13.88
C ALA A 22 6.97 -8.34 14.39
N MET A 23 5.73 -7.90 14.53
CA MET A 23 5.36 -6.53 14.89
C MET A 23 4.43 -6.56 16.09
N PRO A 24 4.96 -6.57 17.33
CA PRO A 24 4.14 -6.49 18.52
C PRO A 24 3.59 -5.08 18.70
N ALA A 25 2.40 -4.97 19.31
CA ALA A 25 1.80 -3.70 19.65
C ALA A 25 0.84 -3.87 20.84
N TYR A 26 0.75 -2.83 21.65
CA TYR A 26 -0.25 -2.66 22.69
C TYR A 26 -1.12 -1.45 22.42
N LEU A 27 -2.41 -1.61 22.54
CA LEU A 27 -3.40 -0.56 22.37
C LEU A 27 -4.17 -0.37 23.68
N GLY A 28 -3.83 0.66 24.42
CA GLY A 28 -4.42 1.00 25.72
C GLY A 28 -5.75 1.75 25.63
N GLY A 29 -6.04 2.55 26.66
CA GLY A 29 -7.28 3.33 26.77
C GLY A 29 -8.51 2.42 26.76
N LYS A 30 -9.50 2.72 25.96
CA LYS A 30 -10.74 1.95 25.84
C LYS A 30 -10.59 0.57 25.17
N TYR A 31 -9.48 0.32 24.50
CA TYR A 31 -9.28 -0.91 23.73
C TYR A 31 -8.69 -2.04 24.56
N GLN A 32 -7.75 -1.74 25.45
CA GLN A 32 -7.12 -2.71 26.37
C GLN A 32 -6.81 -4.04 25.70
N CYS A 33 -6.05 -4.00 24.59
CA CYS A 33 -5.64 -5.20 23.89
C CYS A 33 -4.18 -5.13 23.44
N PHE A 34 -3.53 -6.26 23.37
CA PHE A 34 -2.22 -6.39 22.77
C PHE A 34 -2.14 -7.58 21.83
N GLY A 35 -1.11 -7.62 21.05
CA GLY A 35 -0.94 -8.69 20.08
C GLY A 35 0.26 -8.44 19.19
N PHE A 36 0.37 -9.25 18.17
CA PHE A 36 1.42 -9.08 17.16
C PHE A 36 0.93 -9.50 15.78
N LYS A 37 1.53 -8.87 14.78
CA LYS A 37 1.36 -9.26 13.39
C LYS A 37 2.67 -9.86 12.89
N THR A 38 2.61 -11.05 12.30
CA THR A 38 3.71 -11.61 11.54
C THR A 38 3.55 -11.25 10.06
N TYR A 39 4.66 -11.06 9.41
CA TYR A 39 4.72 -10.68 7.99
C TYR A 39 5.82 -11.48 7.32
N GLY A 40 5.45 -12.46 6.52
CA GLY A 40 6.35 -13.19 5.65
C GLY A 40 6.26 -12.66 4.23
N ALA A 41 7.39 -12.35 3.59
CA ALA A 41 7.45 -11.93 2.21
C ALA A 41 8.36 -12.85 1.40
N ASN A 42 7.88 -13.20 0.19
CA ASN A 42 8.65 -13.92 -0.79
C ASN A 42 8.14 -13.53 -2.19
N GLN A 43 9.03 -13.04 -3.03
CA GLN A 43 8.68 -12.62 -4.40
C GLN A 43 8.19 -13.81 -5.25
N ASP A 44 8.74 -15.00 -5.03
CA ASP A 44 8.41 -16.23 -5.77
C ASP A 44 7.00 -16.75 -5.49
N ASN A 45 6.34 -16.27 -4.43
CA ASN A 45 4.98 -16.67 -4.10
C ASN A 45 3.98 -16.41 -5.22
N THR A 46 4.18 -15.34 -5.99
CA THR A 46 3.27 -14.99 -7.10
C THR A 46 3.29 -16.04 -8.21
N ALA A 47 4.44 -16.64 -8.50
CA ALA A 47 4.56 -17.74 -9.45
C ALA A 47 3.87 -19.02 -8.95
N ARG A 48 3.73 -19.17 -7.64
CA ARG A 48 3.03 -20.30 -6.99
C ARG A 48 1.54 -20.03 -6.76
N GLY A 49 1.00 -18.92 -7.28
CA GLY A 49 -0.39 -18.53 -7.05
C GLY A 49 -0.70 -17.99 -5.65
N LEU A 50 0.32 -17.76 -4.82
CA LEU A 50 0.19 -17.22 -3.48
C LEU A 50 0.38 -15.69 -3.46
N PRO A 51 -0.15 -14.98 -2.46
CA PRO A 51 0.20 -13.59 -2.24
C PRO A 51 1.72 -13.44 -2.00
N ARG A 52 2.32 -12.39 -2.57
CA ARG A 52 3.73 -12.06 -2.31
C ARG A 52 4.04 -12.00 -0.82
N SER A 53 3.09 -11.52 -0.04
CA SER A 53 3.21 -11.41 1.41
C SER A 53 2.04 -12.13 2.08
N ILE A 54 2.35 -12.93 3.09
CA ILE A 54 1.37 -13.63 3.91
C ILE A 54 1.50 -13.08 5.32
N LEU A 55 0.39 -12.54 5.82
CA LEU A 55 0.33 -11.87 7.10
C LEU A 55 -0.68 -12.57 8.01
N MET A 56 -0.26 -12.80 9.24
CA MET A 56 -1.11 -13.29 10.30
C MET A 56 -1.11 -12.31 11.47
N MET A 57 -2.19 -12.26 12.22
CA MET A 57 -2.32 -11.46 13.43
C MET A 57 -2.86 -12.32 14.57
N GLN A 58 -2.26 -12.16 15.73
CA GLN A 58 -2.76 -12.72 16.98
C GLN A 58 -3.13 -11.59 17.93
N LEU A 59 -4.32 -11.69 18.54
CA LEU A 59 -4.74 -10.85 19.65
C LEU A 59 -4.67 -11.64 20.93
N LEU A 60 -4.28 -10.97 22.00
CA LEU A 60 -4.07 -11.57 23.32
C LEU A 60 -4.81 -10.75 24.37
N ASP A 61 -5.34 -11.44 25.37
CA ASP A 61 -5.92 -10.82 26.54
C ASP A 61 -4.85 -10.10 27.37
N VAL A 62 -5.12 -8.87 27.76
CA VAL A 62 -4.12 -8.01 28.40
C VAL A 62 -3.80 -8.42 29.83
N VAL A 63 -4.71 -9.13 30.50
CA VAL A 63 -4.56 -9.53 31.89
C VAL A 63 -3.89 -10.89 32.01
N THR A 64 -4.33 -11.83 31.20
CA THR A 64 -3.93 -13.24 31.29
C THR A 64 -2.89 -13.66 30.28
N GLY A 65 -2.74 -12.89 29.19
CA GLY A 65 -1.93 -13.28 28.05
C GLY A 65 -2.57 -14.37 27.17
N ALA A 66 -3.79 -14.79 27.47
CA ALA A 66 -4.48 -15.83 26.73
C ALA A 66 -4.77 -15.38 25.28
N PRO A 67 -4.65 -16.27 24.28
CA PRO A 67 -4.99 -15.94 22.91
C PRO A 67 -6.49 -15.74 22.74
N LEU A 68 -6.89 -14.58 22.24
CA LEU A 68 -8.27 -14.22 21.94
C LEU A 68 -8.64 -14.50 20.49
N ALA A 69 -7.69 -14.28 19.57
CA ALA A 69 -7.92 -14.50 18.15
C ALA A 69 -6.62 -14.76 17.40
N TYR A 70 -6.70 -15.58 16.36
CA TYR A 70 -5.66 -15.78 15.37
C TYR A 70 -6.28 -15.67 13.97
N MET A 71 -5.80 -14.74 13.13
CA MET A 71 -6.48 -14.42 11.89
C MET A 71 -5.53 -14.02 10.78
N SER A 72 -5.98 -14.15 9.53
CA SER A 72 -5.28 -13.56 8.37
C SER A 72 -5.32 -12.03 8.45
N ALA A 73 -4.17 -11.40 8.22
CA ALA A 73 -4.00 -9.96 8.34
C ALA A 73 -3.69 -9.24 7.01
N ASN A 74 -3.79 -9.91 5.88
CA ASN A 74 -3.48 -9.31 4.57
C ASN A 74 -4.37 -8.09 4.28
N ILE A 75 -5.68 -8.23 4.43
CA ILE A 75 -6.64 -7.13 4.21
C ILE A 75 -6.46 -6.04 5.25
N LEU A 76 -6.40 -6.40 6.54
CA LEU A 76 -6.20 -5.44 7.63
C LEU A 76 -4.94 -4.61 7.43
N SER A 77 -3.84 -5.24 7.02
CA SER A 77 -2.58 -4.54 6.74
C SER A 77 -2.69 -3.58 5.57
N ALA A 78 -3.41 -3.95 4.51
CA ALA A 78 -3.64 -3.07 3.37
C ALA A 78 -4.54 -1.89 3.75
N MET A 79 -5.63 -2.13 4.47
CA MET A 79 -6.56 -1.08 4.93
C MET A 79 -5.87 -0.09 5.87
N ARG A 80 -5.03 -0.54 6.82
CA ARG A 80 -4.31 0.39 7.71
C ARG A 80 -3.32 1.27 6.93
N THR A 81 -2.70 0.72 5.88
CA THR A 81 -1.81 1.50 5.01
C THR A 81 -2.61 2.57 4.26
N GLY A 82 -3.77 2.19 3.72
CA GLY A 82 -4.69 3.15 3.10
C GLY A 82 -5.19 4.21 4.07
N GLY A 83 -5.50 3.83 5.31
CA GLY A 83 -5.89 4.77 6.36
C GLY A 83 -4.80 5.83 6.64
N ILE A 84 -3.53 5.43 6.68
CA ILE A 84 -2.40 6.35 6.82
C ILE A 84 -2.32 7.29 5.60
N SER A 85 -2.49 6.77 4.39
CA SER A 85 -2.52 7.59 3.17
C SER A 85 -3.62 8.65 3.23
N GLY A 86 -4.81 8.28 3.71
CA GLY A 86 -5.92 9.22 3.93
C GLY A 86 -5.61 10.27 4.99
N LEU A 87 -5.01 9.87 6.12
CA LEU A 87 -4.61 10.83 7.17
C LEU A 87 -3.56 11.81 6.65
N PHE A 88 -2.60 11.33 5.86
CA PHE A 88 -1.58 12.16 5.25
C PHE A 88 -2.20 13.17 4.27
N ALA A 89 -3.07 12.70 3.38
CA ALA A 89 -3.79 13.56 2.46
C ALA A 89 -4.61 14.64 3.19
N ARG A 90 -5.32 14.27 4.27
CA ARG A 90 -6.09 15.22 5.08
C ARG A 90 -5.23 16.32 5.72
N LYS A 91 -3.97 16.00 6.04
CA LYS A 91 -3.07 16.95 6.72
C LYS A 91 -2.26 17.82 5.76
N PHE A 92 -1.86 17.28 4.63
CA PHE A 92 -0.85 17.89 3.76
C PHE A 92 -1.34 18.21 2.36
N ALA A 93 -2.42 17.60 1.88
CA ALA A 93 -2.92 17.93 0.56
C ALA A 93 -3.77 19.21 0.59
N SER A 94 -3.87 19.84 -0.58
CA SER A 94 -4.76 20.99 -0.80
C SER A 94 -6.23 20.64 -0.46
N ALA A 95 -6.97 21.61 0.04
CA ALA A 95 -8.42 21.46 0.26
C ALA A 95 -9.23 21.23 -1.05
N ASN A 96 -8.61 21.44 -2.21
CA ASN A 96 -9.27 21.37 -3.51
C ASN A 96 -8.63 20.34 -4.44
N VAL A 97 -8.38 19.12 -3.92
CA VAL A 97 -7.86 18.00 -4.70
C VAL A 97 -8.86 17.58 -5.77
N LYS A 98 -8.42 17.62 -7.04
CA LYS A 98 -9.21 17.24 -8.22
C LYS A 98 -8.67 16.00 -8.92
N LYS A 99 -7.35 15.84 -8.96
CA LYS A 99 -6.68 14.75 -9.65
C LYS A 99 -5.74 13.97 -8.73
N ILE A 100 -5.83 12.64 -8.80
CA ILE A 100 -4.93 11.71 -8.12
C ILE A 100 -4.18 10.88 -9.16
N ALA A 101 -2.87 10.78 -9.02
CA ALA A 101 -2.03 9.82 -9.74
C ALA A 101 -1.73 8.61 -8.86
N VAL A 102 -1.84 7.40 -9.41
CA VAL A 102 -1.48 6.15 -8.73
C VAL A 102 -0.40 5.43 -9.51
N ILE A 103 0.78 5.37 -8.94
CA ILE A 103 1.95 4.67 -9.48
C ILE A 103 2.07 3.32 -8.75
N GLY A 104 1.72 2.25 -9.45
CA GLY A 104 1.62 0.91 -8.88
C GLY A 104 0.19 0.52 -8.47
N PRO A 105 -0.65 0.09 -9.44
CA PRO A 105 -2.05 -0.26 -9.22
C PRO A 105 -2.22 -1.65 -8.58
N GLY A 106 -1.46 -1.90 -7.52
CA GLY A 106 -1.51 -3.11 -6.70
C GLY A 106 -2.53 -3.02 -5.57
N VAL A 107 -2.41 -3.93 -4.60
CA VAL A 107 -3.28 -3.95 -3.42
C VAL A 107 -3.11 -2.66 -2.59
N ILE A 108 -1.87 -2.24 -2.35
CA ILE A 108 -1.59 -1.03 -1.57
C ILE A 108 -2.11 0.21 -2.30
N GLY A 109 -1.87 0.33 -3.63
CA GLY A 109 -2.40 1.45 -4.41
C GLY A 109 -3.92 1.60 -4.32
N ARG A 110 -4.66 0.46 -4.31
CA ARG A 110 -6.12 0.47 -4.14
C ARG A 110 -6.55 1.03 -2.79
N TYR A 111 -6.05 0.45 -1.71
CA TYR A 111 -6.44 0.89 -0.36
C TYR A 111 -5.92 2.29 -0.03
N SER A 112 -4.78 2.71 -0.58
CA SER A 112 -4.31 4.09 -0.47
C SER A 112 -5.24 5.07 -1.20
N LEU A 113 -5.70 4.69 -2.40
CA LEU A 113 -6.72 5.48 -3.10
C LEU A 113 -8.01 5.58 -2.28
N ASP A 114 -8.50 4.47 -1.69
CA ASP A 114 -9.70 4.49 -0.83
C ASP A 114 -9.53 5.46 0.34
N GLY A 115 -8.39 5.40 1.03
CA GLY A 115 -8.09 6.29 2.14
C GLY A 115 -8.10 7.76 1.72
N VAL A 116 -7.51 8.07 0.57
CA VAL A 116 -7.51 9.44 0.03
C VAL A 116 -8.91 9.87 -0.40
N MET A 117 -9.65 9.02 -1.11
CA MET A 117 -11.04 9.29 -1.53
C MET A 117 -12.00 9.47 -0.35
N ALA A 118 -11.71 8.82 0.78
CA ALA A 118 -12.49 9.00 2.01
C ALA A 118 -12.42 10.44 2.55
N VAL A 119 -11.34 11.17 2.32
CA VAL A 119 -11.09 12.50 2.83
C VAL A 119 -11.14 13.59 1.76
N CYS A 120 -10.78 13.29 0.51
CA CYS A 120 -10.77 14.21 -0.62
C CYS A 120 -12.05 14.04 -1.46
N LYS A 121 -13.12 14.77 -1.12
CA LYS A 121 -14.46 14.57 -1.72
C LYS A 121 -14.66 15.21 -3.10
N LYS A 122 -13.70 16.02 -3.56
CA LYS A 122 -13.80 16.76 -4.83
C LYS A 122 -12.98 16.13 -5.96
N VAL A 123 -12.46 14.92 -5.75
CA VAL A 123 -11.67 14.20 -6.77
C VAL A 123 -12.56 13.85 -7.95
N GLU A 124 -12.11 14.21 -9.13
CA GLU A 124 -12.81 14.02 -10.40
C GLU A 124 -12.01 13.16 -11.38
N GLU A 125 -10.70 13.08 -11.18
CA GLU A 125 -9.80 12.36 -12.10
C GLU A 125 -8.83 11.43 -11.35
N VAL A 126 -8.67 10.22 -11.87
CA VAL A 126 -7.64 9.27 -11.44
C VAL A 126 -6.82 8.84 -12.65
N SER A 127 -5.52 9.07 -12.60
CA SER A 127 -4.55 8.60 -13.57
C SER A 127 -3.69 7.48 -12.96
N VAL A 128 -3.39 6.46 -13.74
CA VAL A 128 -2.75 5.24 -13.26
C VAL A 128 -1.59 4.85 -14.14
N PHE A 129 -0.46 4.55 -13.53
CA PHE A 129 0.67 3.92 -14.20
C PHE A 129 1.07 2.63 -13.49
N GLY A 130 1.40 1.59 -14.26
CA GLY A 130 1.90 0.32 -13.76
C GLY A 130 2.35 -0.60 -14.89
N ARG A 131 3.31 -1.48 -14.60
CA ARG A 131 3.93 -2.38 -15.59
C ARG A 131 3.00 -3.50 -16.06
N GLY A 132 2.12 -3.99 -15.18
CA GLY A 132 1.31 -5.18 -15.45
C GLY A 132 -0.10 -4.87 -15.96
N GLU A 133 -0.46 -5.29 -17.16
CA GLU A 133 -1.80 -5.11 -17.73
C GLU A 133 -2.91 -5.69 -16.84
N LYS A 134 -2.68 -6.89 -16.29
CA LYS A 134 -3.64 -7.53 -15.37
C LYS A 134 -3.91 -6.69 -14.12
N SER A 135 -2.88 -6.03 -13.59
CA SER A 135 -3.01 -5.17 -12.41
C SER A 135 -3.79 -3.90 -12.74
N LYS A 136 -3.54 -3.29 -13.89
CA LYS A 136 -4.24 -2.10 -14.38
C LYS A 136 -5.74 -2.38 -14.56
N ARG A 137 -6.09 -3.48 -15.24
CA ARG A 137 -7.50 -3.90 -15.42
C ARG A 137 -8.21 -4.20 -14.10
N LYS A 138 -7.52 -4.88 -13.17
CA LYS A 138 -8.07 -5.14 -11.83
C LYS A 138 -8.28 -3.86 -11.04
N PHE A 139 -7.41 -2.88 -11.19
CA PHE A 139 -7.52 -1.59 -10.53
C PHE A 139 -8.69 -0.78 -11.09
N GLU A 140 -8.86 -0.74 -12.40
CA GLU A 140 -10.00 -0.13 -13.07
C GLU A 140 -11.32 -0.72 -12.60
N SER A 141 -11.45 -2.06 -12.66
CA SER A 141 -12.65 -2.77 -12.18
C SER A 141 -12.91 -2.48 -10.69
N TYR A 142 -11.87 -2.31 -9.90
CA TYR A 142 -11.98 -1.93 -8.49
C TYR A 142 -12.56 -0.52 -8.34
N CYS A 143 -12.03 0.47 -9.04
CA CYS A 143 -12.52 1.85 -9.00
C CYS A 143 -14.00 1.94 -9.41
N MET A 144 -14.39 1.20 -10.44
CA MET A 144 -15.79 1.12 -10.87
C MET A 144 -16.72 0.56 -9.77
N LYS A 145 -16.29 -0.50 -9.08
CA LYS A 145 -17.06 -1.13 -8.00
C LYS A 145 -17.19 -0.25 -6.75
N GLN A 146 -16.21 0.62 -6.48
CA GLN A 146 -16.27 1.55 -5.35
C GLN A 146 -17.28 2.68 -5.53
N GLY A 147 -17.83 2.84 -6.72
CA GLY A 147 -18.81 3.89 -7.00
C GLY A 147 -18.23 5.30 -6.93
N TYR A 148 -16.93 5.47 -7.16
CA TYR A 148 -16.31 6.79 -7.22
C TYR A 148 -16.93 7.62 -8.36
N LYS A 149 -17.34 8.84 -8.07
CA LYS A 149 -17.92 9.78 -9.06
C LYS A 149 -16.80 10.43 -9.88
N LEU A 150 -16.01 9.63 -10.57
CA LEU A 150 -14.94 10.12 -11.42
C LEU A 150 -15.50 10.59 -12.77
N LYS A 151 -15.06 11.77 -13.21
CA LYS A 151 -15.27 12.26 -14.58
C LYS A 151 -14.31 11.62 -15.56
N LYS A 152 -13.12 11.26 -15.07
CA LYS A 152 -12.06 10.66 -15.90
C LYS A 152 -11.26 9.62 -15.13
N TYR A 153 -11.09 8.47 -15.75
CA TYR A 153 -10.13 7.43 -15.37
C TYR A 153 -9.21 7.19 -16.55
N GLN A 154 -7.90 7.22 -16.34
CA GLN A 154 -6.93 7.08 -17.42
C GLN A 154 -5.78 6.18 -17.01
N VAL A 155 -5.47 5.17 -17.84
CA VAL A 155 -4.22 4.41 -17.78
C VAL A 155 -3.20 5.15 -18.63
N CYS A 156 -2.07 5.51 -18.02
CA CYS A 156 -1.01 6.29 -18.66
C CYS A 156 0.17 5.38 -19.07
N PRO A 157 0.87 5.69 -20.17
CA PRO A 157 2.01 4.91 -20.64
C PRO A 157 3.28 5.16 -19.81
N SER A 158 3.35 6.27 -19.06
CA SER A 158 4.51 6.62 -18.23
C SER A 158 4.11 7.22 -16.89
N THR A 159 5.08 7.30 -15.96
CA THR A 159 4.92 7.99 -14.67
C THR A 159 4.69 9.48 -14.86
N GLU A 160 5.39 10.11 -15.81
CA GLU A 160 5.30 11.53 -16.11
C GLU A 160 3.87 11.90 -16.53
N GLU A 161 3.29 11.13 -17.45
CA GLU A 161 1.92 11.38 -17.89
C GLU A 161 0.90 11.17 -16.77
N ALA A 162 1.10 10.14 -15.96
CA ALA A 162 0.20 9.90 -14.82
C ALA A 162 0.27 11.05 -13.81
N CYS A 163 1.47 11.55 -13.50
CA CYS A 163 1.70 12.60 -12.51
C CYS A 163 1.33 14.00 -13.00
N LYS A 164 1.24 14.21 -14.32
CA LYS A 164 0.96 15.52 -14.89
C LYS A 164 -0.31 16.15 -14.31
N ASN A 165 -0.14 17.32 -13.69
CA ASN A 165 -1.21 18.08 -13.01
C ASN A 165 -1.90 17.33 -11.85
N ALA A 166 -1.31 16.26 -11.30
CA ALA A 166 -1.88 15.58 -10.15
C ALA A 166 -1.74 16.43 -8.86
N ASP A 167 -2.79 16.49 -8.07
CA ASP A 167 -2.79 17.13 -6.75
C ASP A 167 -2.21 16.21 -5.68
N ILE A 168 -2.45 14.90 -5.84
CA ILE A 168 -1.89 13.86 -5.00
C ILE A 168 -1.26 12.80 -5.90
N ILE A 169 -0.07 12.34 -5.53
CA ILE A 169 0.63 11.24 -6.17
C ILE A 169 0.81 10.14 -5.14
N ILE A 170 0.24 8.96 -5.39
CA ILE A 170 0.40 7.77 -4.56
C ILE A 170 1.42 6.86 -5.24
N THR A 171 2.54 6.56 -4.57
CA THR A 171 3.52 5.59 -5.05
C THR A 171 3.39 4.29 -4.25
N ALA A 172 2.98 3.24 -4.93
CA ALA A 172 2.74 1.91 -4.34
C ALA A 172 3.31 0.80 -5.23
N SER A 173 4.41 1.08 -5.93
CA SER A 173 5.08 0.12 -6.79
C SER A 173 5.76 -0.99 -5.97
N SER A 174 5.91 -2.16 -6.55
CA SER A 174 6.69 -3.24 -5.94
C SER A 174 8.15 -2.84 -5.84
N GLN A 175 8.82 -3.29 -4.78
CA GLN A 175 10.26 -3.13 -4.65
C GLN A 175 10.96 -3.71 -5.88
N ALA A 176 11.86 -2.95 -6.48
CA ALA A 176 12.72 -3.39 -7.56
C ALA A 176 14.00 -4.03 -6.99
N GLU A 177 14.59 -4.95 -7.74
CA GLU A 177 15.84 -5.59 -7.33
C GLU A 177 17.04 -4.64 -7.53
N LYS A 178 16.94 -3.77 -8.54
CA LYS A 178 17.98 -2.79 -8.86
C LYS A 178 17.43 -1.37 -8.75
N PHE A 179 18.27 -0.44 -8.34
CA PHE A 179 17.91 0.96 -8.17
C PHE A 179 17.28 1.59 -9.42
N GLY A 180 17.79 1.29 -10.61
CA GLY A 180 17.26 1.82 -11.87
C GLY A 180 15.90 1.25 -12.32
N ASP A 181 15.41 0.20 -11.66
CA ASP A 181 14.14 -0.45 -12.02
C ASP A 181 12.92 0.17 -11.32
N TYR A 182 13.12 1.14 -10.44
CA TYR A 182 12.02 1.85 -9.80
C TYR A 182 11.37 2.81 -10.79
N PRO A 183 10.04 2.96 -10.75
CA PRO A 183 9.38 4.03 -11.46
C PRO A 183 9.83 5.37 -10.84
N LEU A 184 10.65 6.09 -11.57
CA LEU A 184 11.15 7.37 -11.13
C LEU A 184 10.06 8.43 -11.24
N LEU A 185 9.91 9.25 -10.22
CA LEU A 185 9.15 10.48 -10.29
C LEU A 185 10.08 11.58 -10.83
N ASN A 186 9.79 12.06 -12.02
CA ASN A 186 10.52 13.18 -12.58
C ASN A 186 10.00 14.48 -11.95
N GLU A 187 10.90 15.27 -11.37
CA GLU A 187 10.57 16.54 -10.72
C GLU A 187 9.75 17.46 -11.65
N GLY A 188 10.12 17.54 -12.93
CA GLY A 188 9.41 18.34 -13.93
C GLY A 188 7.97 17.88 -14.22
N SER A 189 7.57 16.67 -13.80
CA SER A 189 6.21 16.16 -13.96
C SER A 189 5.32 16.40 -12.73
N ILE A 190 5.91 16.84 -11.62
CA ILE A 190 5.21 17.09 -10.36
C ILE A 190 4.86 18.57 -10.28
N LYS A 191 3.59 18.89 -10.22
CA LYS A 191 3.19 20.30 -10.10
C LYS A 191 3.54 20.86 -8.72
N PRO A 192 3.87 22.16 -8.61
CA PRO A 192 4.06 22.80 -7.31
C PRO A 192 2.87 22.62 -6.38
N GLY A 193 3.13 22.24 -5.12
CA GLY A 193 2.10 21.99 -4.11
C GLY A 193 1.41 20.62 -4.20
N ALA A 194 1.85 19.73 -5.08
CA ALA A 194 1.37 18.34 -5.08
C ALA A 194 1.81 17.61 -3.81
N CYS A 195 0.90 16.80 -3.25
CA CYS A 195 1.17 15.93 -2.11
C CYS A 195 1.64 14.56 -2.61
N VAL A 196 2.84 14.13 -2.24
CA VAL A 196 3.37 12.80 -2.59
C VAL A 196 3.26 11.87 -1.39
N ILE A 197 2.60 10.74 -1.58
CA ILE A 197 2.38 9.67 -0.58
C ILE A 197 3.15 8.43 -1.04
N VAL A 198 4.10 7.98 -0.21
CA VAL A 198 5.01 6.85 -0.51
C VAL A 198 4.72 5.67 0.39
#